data_b45aef08f8bb895f07d682b2da3415c8
#
_entry.id   b45aef08f8bb895f07d682b2da3415c8
#
_cell.length_a   1.000
_cell.length_b   1.000
_cell.length_c   1.000
_cell.angle_alpha   90.00
_cell.angle_beta   90.00
_cell.angle_gamma   90.00
#
_symmetry.space_group_name_H-M   'P 1'
#
loop_
_entity.id
_entity.type
_entity.pdbx_description
1 polymer ?
#
loop_
_entity_poly.entity_id
_entity_poly.type
_entity_poly.pdbx_seq_one_letter_code
_entity_poly.pdbx_strand_id
1 'polypeptide(L)'
;MSEFINTVREMADGGLNGVSDAVILAMSVVCGLLIVASIIALGVSIFLAISYVRYNKKQNSCGRTGEEIARTILDKNGLQKIKVSKTGSILFGNSYSHYFKKVRLRRLTWKKQSVTSLAMAAQKSALVVLDKENDADMRMRVRLPPLIHFGPIAFVPMVIIWALLDLFVFKSSSGICTILLTSIELAFYLLPFIMSILVLKTEKKAQKMAYEIMKAEGLVTAEELEMCKKLFRLTTSNT
;
A
#
# COMPACT_ATOMS: atom_id res chain seq x y z
N MET A 1 37.30 3.48 -0.43
CA MET A 1 36.36 3.80 0.68
C MET A 1 36.54 5.20 1.21
N SER A 2 37.75 5.62 1.55
CA SER A 2 38.08 7.01 1.96
C SER A 2 37.74 8.06 0.92
N GLU A 3 38.03 7.79 -0.33
CA GLU A 3 37.75 8.70 -1.46
C GLU A 3 36.22 8.92 -1.63
N PHE A 4 35.42 7.86 -1.54
CA PHE A 4 33.96 7.97 -1.59
C PHE A 4 33.41 8.82 -0.44
N ILE A 5 33.90 8.61 0.78
CA ILE A 5 33.47 9.38 1.96
C ILE A 5 33.83 10.87 1.80
N ASN A 6 35.03 11.16 1.30
CA ASN A 6 35.45 12.53 1.05
C ASN A 6 34.58 13.21 -0.01
N THR A 7 34.23 12.50 -1.09
CA THR A 7 33.31 12.99 -2.12
C THR A 7 31.94 13.32 -1.52
N VAL A 8 31.39 12.42 -0.67
CA VAL A 8 30.11 12.66 0.02
C VAL A 8 30.18 13.88 0.93
N ARG A 9 31.31 14.09 1.64
CA ARG A 9 31.52 15.27 2.48
C ARG A 9 31.58 16.56 1.66
N GLU A 10 32.27 16.53 0.55
CA GLU A 10 32.38 17.67 -0.38
C GLU A 10 30.99 18.01 -0.95
N MET A 11 30.22 17.00 -1.39
CA MET A 11 28.86 17.22 -1.91
C MET A 11 27.90 17.76 -0.84
N ALA A 12 28.15 17.49 0.43
CA ALA A 12 27.34 17.99 1.55
C ALA A 12 27.76 19.39 2.03
N ASP A 13 28.67 20.06 1.32
CA ASP A 13 29.15 21.42 1.58
C ASP A 13 29.47 21.72 3.05
N GLY A 14 30.21 20.81 3.66
CA GLY A 14 30.64 20.89 5.07
C GLY A 14 29.58 20.50 6.11
N GLY A 15 28.34 20.22 5.72
CA GLY A 15 27.27 19.79 6.64
C GLY A 15 27.52 18.45 7.36
N LEU A 16 28.51 17.68 6.89
CA LEU A 16 28.92 16.40 7.50
C LEU A 16 30.25 16.50 8.26
N ASN A 17 30.75 17.71 8.49
CA ASN A 17 31.95 17.91 9.32
C ASN A 17 31.69 17.47 10.78
N GLY A 18 32.58 16.64 11.32
CA GLY A 18 32.44 16.06 12.65
C GLY A 18 31.66 14.75 12.71
N VAL A 19 31.02 14.33 11.60
CA VAL A 19 30.37 13.02 11.52
C VAL A 19 31.40 11.94 11.23
N SER A 20 31.32 10.81 11.93
CA SER A 20 32.26 9.70 11.71
C SER A 20 32.06 9.05 10.35
N ASP A 21 33.16 8.58 9.74
CA ASP A 21 33.14 7.90 8.43
C ASP A 21 32.19 6.68 8.41
N ALA A 22 32.11 5.95 9.54
CA ALA A 22 31.22 4.81 9.66
C ALA A 22 29.73 5.22 9.54
N VAL A 23 29.35 6.36 10.11
CA VAL A 23 27.98 6.87 10.02
C VAL A 23 27.68 7.34 8.58
N ILE A 24 28.60 8.05 7.94
CA ILE A 24 28.45 8.49 6.54
C ILE A 24 28.27 7.28 5.62
N LEU A 25 29.10 6.26 5.80
CA LEU A 25 29.02 5.04 5.01
C LEU A 25 27.67 4.31 5.24
N ALA A 26 27.26 4.14 6.49
CA ALA A 26 26.00 3.50 6.83
C ALA A 26 24.80 4.25 6.22
N MET A 27 24.76 5.58 6.32
CA MET A 27 23.71 6.40 5.73
C MET A 27 23.70 6.29 4.20
N SER A 28 24.87 6.32 3.56
CA SER A 28 24.96 6.19 2.11
C SER A 28 24.48 4.84 1.62
N VAL A 29 24.79 3.75 2.33
CA VAL A 29 24.29 2.40 2.02
C VAL A 29 22.77 2.35 2.17
N VAL A 30 22.23 2.87 3.27
CA VAL A 30 20.79 2.90 3.51
C VAL A 30 20.08 3.71 2.41
N CYS A 31 20.58 4.90 2.08
CA CYS A 31 20.02 5.71 1.00
C CYS A 31 20.06 4.97 -0.35
N GLY A 32 21.18 4.33 -0.68
CA GLY A 32 21.32 3.52 -1.89
C GLY A 32 20.30 2.38 -1.95
N LEU A 33 20.13 1.65 -0.87
CA LEU A 33 19.11 0.58 -0.76
C LEU A 33 17.68 1.12 -0.93
N LEU A 34 17.38 2.29 -0.35
CA LEU A 34 16.07 2.93 -0.50
C LEU A 34 15.79 3.36 -1.94
N ILE A 35 16.80 3.91 -2.64
CA ILE A 35 16.68 4.28 -4.04
C ILE A 35 16.36 3.03 -4.88
N VAL A 36 17.15 1.96 -4.71
CA VAL A 36 16.94 0.68 -5.42
C VAL A 36 15.55 0.12 -5.13
N ALA A 37 15.14 0.07 -3.86
CA ALA A 37 13.80 -0.40 -3.46
C ALA A 37 12.70 0.45 -4.09
N SER A 38 12.88 1.76 -4.15
CA SER A 38 11.91 2.70 -4.76
C SER A 38 11.78 2.48 -6.27
N ILE A 39 12.89 2.24 -6.97
CA ILE A 39 12.88 1.94 -8.41
C ILE A 39 12.15 0.62 -8.67
N ILE A 40 12.43 -0.42 -7.88
CA ILE A 40 11.74 -1.72 -7.98
C ILE A 40 10.23 -1.53 -7.72
N ALA A 41 9.86 -0.84 -6.65
CA ALA A 41 8.46 -0.58 -6.30
C ALA A 41 7.73 0.20 -7.41
N LEU A 42 8.39 1.19 -8.02
CA LEU A 42 7.85 1.92 -9.15
C LEU A 42 7.62 1.00 -10.36
N GLY A 43 8.60 0.17 -10.71
CA GLY A 43 8.48 -0.80 -11.81
C GLY A 43 7.32 -1.78 -11.60
N VAL A 44 7.21 -2.34 -10.40
CA VAL A 44 6.10 -3.24 -10.04
C VAL A 44 4.75 -2.51 -10.08
N SER A 45 4.69 -1.25 -9.62
CA SER A 45 3.47 -0.44 -9.65
C SER A 45 3.01 -0.13 -11.07
N ILE A 46 3.94 0.17 -11.98
CA ILE A 46 3.65 0.38 -13.42
C ILE A 46 3.12 -0.92 -14.03
N PHE A 47 3.78 -2.05 -13.80
CA PHE A 47 3.35 -3.36 -14.30
C PHE A 47 1.95 -3.73 -13.80
N LEU A 48 1.67 -3.49 -12.51
CA LEU A 48 0.35 -3.69 -11.93
C LEU A 48 -0.71 -2.79 -12.58
N ALA A 49 -0.38 -1.52 -12.81
CA ALA A 49 -1.30 -0.58 -13.47
C ALA A 49 -1.65 -1.03 -14.90
N ILE A 50 -0.65 -1.46 -15.66
CA ILE A 50 -0.85 -2.00 -17.02
C ILE A 50 -1.73 -3.26 -16.99
N SER A 51 -1.44 -4.20 -16.09
CA SER A 51 -2.21 -5.42 -15.92
C SER A 51 -3.65 -5.13 -15.52
N TYR A 52 -3.83 -4.19 -14.59
CA TYR A 52 -5.16 -3.73 -14.15
C TYR A 52 -5.98 -3.18 -15.32
N VAL A 53 -5.39 -2.32 -16.15
CA VAL A 53 -6.05 -1.75 -17.34
C VAL A 53 -6.35 -2.84 -18.37
N ARG A 54 -5.43 -3.76 -18.61
CA ARG A 54 -5.61 -4.87 -19.56
C ARG A 54 -6.80 -5.75 -19.18
N TYR A 55 -6.87 -6.22 -17.95
CA TYR A 55 -8.00 -7.05 -17.48
C TYR A 55 -9.30 -6.24 -17.32
N ASN A 56 -9.20 -4.92 -17.13
CA ASN A 56 -10.37 -4.05 -17.08
C ASN A 56 -11.06 -3.84 -18.45
N LYS A 57 -10.39 -4.20 -19.55
CA LYS A 57 -10.99 -4.22 -20.88
C LYS A 57 -11.86 -5.46 -21.15
N LYS A 58 -11.61 -6.56 -20.42
CA LYS A 58 -12.37 -7.80 -20.60
C LYS A 58 -13.64 -7.73 -19.77
N GLN A 59 -14.79 -7.86 -20.44
CA GLN A 59 -16.09 -7.93 -19.76
C GLN A 59 -16.20 -9.20 -18.94
N ASN A 60 -16.90 -9.13 -17.81
CA ASN A 60 -17.23 -10.29 -17.01
C ASN A 60 -18.49 -10.98 -17.57
N SER A 61 -18.57 -12.29 -17.44
CA SER A 61 -19.67 -13.11 -17.93
C SER A 61 -20.99 -12.86 -17.19
N CYS A 62 -20.94 -12.46 -15.93
CA CYS A 62 -22.15 -12.19 -15.13
C CYS A 62 -22.82 -10.85 -15.46
N GLY A 63 -22.20 -9.99 -16.30
CA GLY A 63 -22.76 -8.70 -16.71
C GLY A 63 -22.97 -7.70 -15.59
N ARG A 64 -22.39 -7.94 -14.38
CA ARG A 64 -22.58 -7.08 -13.20
C ARG A 64 -21.44 -6.10 -13.02
N THR A 65 -21.77 -4.92 -12.53
CA THR A 65 -20.80 -3.90 -12.14
C THR A 65 -20.12 -4.27 -10.82
N GLY A 66 -18.97 -3.64 -10.54
CA GLY A 66 -18.29 -3.86 -9.26
C GLY A 66 -19.14 -3.49 -8.04
N GLU A 67 -20.00 -2.47 -8.16
CA GLU A 67 -20.96 -2.10 -7.11
C GLU A 67 -21.96 -3.22 -6.84
N GLU A 68 -22.60 -3.74 -7.90
CA GLU A 68 -23.58 -4.81 -7.82
C GLU A 68 -22.98 -6.10 -7.26
N ILE A 69 -21.76 -6.44 -7.69
CA ILE A 69 -21.03 -7.60 -7.18
C ILE A 69 -20.75 -7.45 -5.68
N ALA A 70 -20.19 -6.30 -5.27
CA ALA A 70 -19.93 -6.03 -3.86
C ALA A 70 -21.22 -6.09 -3.05
N ARG A 71 -22.31 -5.51 -3.55
CA ARG A 71 -23.61 -5.53 -2.87
C ARG A 71 -24.16 -6.93 -2.75
N THR A 72 -24.14 -7.72 -3.83
CA THR A 72 -24.59 -9.12 -3.83
C THR A 72 -23.85 -9.94 -2.77
N ILE A 73 -22.53 -9.83 -2.70
CA ILE A 73 -21.72 -10.58 -1.72
C ILE A 73 -22.04 -10.14 -0.30
N LEU A 74 -22.13 -8.83 -0.06
CA LEU A 74 -22.40 -8.31 1.29
C LEU A 74 -23.80 -8.65 1.77
N ASP A 75 -24.82 -8.55 0.92
CA ASP A 75 -26.21 -8.82 1.28
C ASP A 75 -26.42 -10.31 1.62
N LYS A 76 -25.85 -11.21 0.84
CA LYS A 76 -25.91 -12.65 1.11
C LYS A 76 -25.21 -13.05 2.41
N ASN A 77 -24.20 -12.27 2.83
CA ASN A 77 -23.52 -12.50 4.11
C ASN A 77 -24.14 -11.72 5.29
N GLY A 78 -25.33 -11.13 5.13
CA GLY A 78 -26.01 -10.38 6.19
C GLY A 78 -25.31 -9.06 6.55
N LEU A 79 -24.64 -8.41 5.60
CA LEU A 79 -23.82 -7.21 5.76
C LEU A 79 -24.46 -5.98 5.08
N GLN A 80 -25.79 -5.87 5.10
CA GLN A 80 -26.57 -4.79 4.47
C GLN A 80 -26.19 -3.40 4.98
N LYS A 81 -25.74 -3.30 6.24
CA LYS A 81 -25.33 -2.04 6.88
C LYS A 81 -24.00 -1.46 6.33
N ILE A 82 -23.22 -2.28 5.63
CA ILE A 82 -21.96 -1.85 5.04
C ILE A 82 -22.24 -1.04 3.77
N LYS A 83 -21.78 0.20 3.74
CA LYS A 83 -21.96 1.07 2.58
C LYS A 83 -20.94 0.70 1.48
N VAL A 84 -21.42 0.57 0.26
CA VAL A 84 -20.55 0.48 -0.94
C VAL A 84 -20.56 1.83 -1.63
N SER A 85 -19.39 2.38 -1.94
CA SER A 85 -19.29 3.71 -2.52
C SER A 85 -18.11 3.86 -3.46
N LYS A 86 -18.24 4.81 -4.37
CA LYS A 86 -17.16 5.24 -5.24
C LYS A 86 -16.13 6.06 -4.46
N THR A 87 -14.84 5.80 -4.66
CA THR A 87 -13.80 6.73 -4.21
C THR A 87 -13.61 7.87 -5.20
N GLY A 88 -13.55 9.09 -4.70
CA GLY A 88 -13.24 10.27 -5.51
C GLY A 88 -11.75 10.48 -5.72
N SER A 89 -10.89 9.80 -4.94
CA SER A 89 -9.45 9.98 -5.00
C SER A 89 -8.79 9.16 -6.10
N ILE A 90 -7.86 9.78 -6.82
CA ILE A 90 -6.99 9.12 -7.79
C ILE A 90 -5.92 8.28 -7.04
N LEU A 91 -5.48 8.76 -5.88
CA LEU A 91 -4.40 8.16 -5.08
C LEU A 91 -4.86 6.92 -4.31
N PHE A 92 -6.10 6.92 -3.79
CA PHE A 92 -6.60 5.80 -2.99
C PHE A 92 -7.23 4.72 -3.87
N GLY A 93 -6.75 3.47 -3.69
CA GLY A 93 -7.25 2.29 -4.38
C GLY A 93 -8.62 1.81 -3.90
N ASN A 94 -9.00 0.63 -4.38
CA ASN A 94 -10.11 -0.10 -3.80
C ASN A 94 -9.77 -0.46 -2.35
N SER A 95 -10.64 -0.13 -1.40
CA SER A 95 -10.37 -0.30 0.03
C SER A 95 -11.61 -0.67 0.83
N TYR A 96 -11.39 -1.33 1.96
CA TYR A 96 -12.38 -1.48 3.01
C TYR A 96 -11.93 -0.71 4.24
N SER A 97 -12.85 0.02 4.86
CA SER A 97 -12.63 0.71 6.13
C SER A 97 -13.57 0.15 7.20
N HIS A 98 -12.99 -0.45 8.22
CA HIS A 98 -13.69 -0.95 9.40
C HIS A 98 -14.41 0.17 10.17
N TYR A 99 -13.71 1.29 10.43
CA TYR A 99 -14.23 2.41 11.20
C TYR A 99 -15.44 3.08 10.54
N PHE A 100 -15.39 3.26 9.22
CA PHE A 100 -16.49 3.87 8.47
C PHE A 100 -17.50 2.85 7.95
N LYS A 101 -17.33 1.56 8.22
CA LYS A 101 -18.18 0.45 7.73
C LYS A 101 -18.49 0.61 6.24
N LYS A 102 -17.44 0.79 5.43
CA LYS A 102 -17.57 1.19 4.04
C LYS A 102 -16.56 0.51 3.14
N VAL A 103 -17.06 -0.06 2.04
CA VAL A 103 -16.25 -0.50 0.91
C VAL A 103 -16.18 0.65 -0.09
N ARG A 104 -14.98 1.03 -0.49
CA ARG A 104 -14.72 2.07 -1.50
C ARG A 104 -14.15 1.40 -2.73
N LEU A 105 -14.76 1.67 -3.89
CA LEU A 105 -14.30 1.18 -5.18
C LEU A 105 -13.85 2.34 -6.05
N ARG A 106 -12.75 2.17 -6.79
CA ARG A 106 -12.28 3.14 -7.78
C ARG A 106 -13.32 3.34 -8.88
N ARG A 107 -13.30 4.49 -9.54
CA ARG A 107 -14.17 4.79 -10.69
C ARG A 107 -14.14 3.70 -11.75
N LEU A 108 -12.94 3.16 -12.05
CA LEU A 108 -12.74 2.08 -13.01
C LEU A 108 -13.27 0.71 -12.55
N THR A 109 -13.55 0.54 -11.27
CA THR A 109 -14.12 -0.69 -10.69
C THR A 109 -15.62 -0.53 -10.43
N TRP A 110 -16.06 0.66 -10.03
CA TRP A 110 -17.39 0.95 -9.53
C TRP A 110 -18.51 0.56 -10.51
N LYS A 111 -18.53 1.19 -11.69
CA LYS A 111 -19.59 1.00 -12.71
C LYS A 111 -19.16 0.14 -13.89
N LYS A 112 -18.01 -0.50 -13.84
CA LYS A 112 -17.52 -1.33 -14.94
C LYS A 112 -17.91 -2.78 -14.76
N GLN A 113 -18.33 -3.41 -15.86
CA GLN A 113 -18.64 -4.84 -15.95
C GLN A 113 -17.40 -5.58 -16.46
N SER A 114 -16.32 -5.58 -15.70
CA SER A 114 -15.04 -6.16 -16.10
C SER A 114 -14.56 -7.23 -15.13
N VAL A 115 -13.66 -8.11 -15.58
CA VAL A 115 -13.01 -9.10 -14.73
C VAL A 115 -12.26 -8.44 -13.58
N THR A 116 -11.62 -7.29 -13.81
CA THR A 116 -10.98 -6.52 -12.76
C THR A 116 -11.99 -6.01 -11.73
N SER A 117 -13.15 -5.51 -12.19
CA SER A 117 -14.20 -5.03 -11.29
C SER A 117 -14.74 -6.14 -10.41
N LEU A 118 -14.97 -7.31 -11.02
CA LEU A 118 -15.39 -8.52 -10.33
C LEU A 118 -14.38 -8.92 -9.24
N ALA A 119 -13.11 -9.10 -9.61
CA ALA A 119 -12.06 -9.54 -8.69
C ALA A 119 -11.87 -8.56 -7.51
N MET A 120 -11.79 -7.25 -7.81
CA MET A 120 -11.56 -6.24 -6.77
C MET A 120 -12.76 -6.05 -5.85
N ALA A 121 -13.97 -6.07 -6.39
CA ALA A 121 -15.19 -5.98 -5.59
C ALA A 121 -15.34 -7.19 -4.68
N ALA A 122 -15.13 -8.39 -5.20
CA ALA A 122 -15.17 -9.62 -4.43
C ALA A 122 -14.11 -9.65 -3.31
N GLN A 123 -12.86 -9.27 -3.60
CA GLN A 123 -11.78 -9.21 -2.60
C GLN A 123 -12.10 -8.22 -1.47
N LYS A 124 -12.58 -7.02 -1.80
CA LYS A 124 -12.87 -6.02 -0.77
C LYS A 124 -14.13 -6.38 0.04
N SER A 125 -15.09 -7.08 -0.55
CA SER A 125 -16.24 -7.64 0.17
C SER A 125 -15.82 -8.82 1.06
N ALA A 126 -14.90 -9.67 0.63
CA ALA A 126 -14.35 -10.75 1.44
C ALA A 126 -13.62 -10.22 2.70
N LEU A 127 -12.93 -9.07 2.62
CA LEU A 127 -12.35 -8.43 3.80
C LEU A 127 -13.42 -8.05 4.84
N VAL A 128 -14.60 -7.65 4.39
CA VAL A 128 -15.72 -7.32 5.30
C VAL A 128 -16.25 -8.59 5.98
N VAL A 129 -16.32 -9.69 5.25
CA VAL A 129 -16.74 -10.99 5.81
C VAL A 129 -15.74 -11.45 6.87
N LEU A 130 -14.43 -11.40 6.58
CA LEU A 130 -13.38 -11.72 7.57
C LEU A 130 -13.46 -10.82 8.81
N ASP A 131 -13.79 -9.55 8.65
CA ASP A 131 -13.96 -8.63 9.76
C ASP A 131 -15.18 -9.01 10.63
N LYS A 132 -16.29 -9.40 10.01
CA LYS A 132 -17.47 -9.93 10.71
C LYS A 132 -17.15 -11.19 11.50
N GLU A 133 -16.32 -12.08 10.95
CA GLU A 133 -15.89 -13.32 11.58
C GLU A 133 -14.86 -13.11 12.70
N ASN A 134 -14.45 -11.86 12.97
CA ASN A 134 -13.43 -11.52 13.95
C ASN A 134 -12.07 -12.22 13.70
N ASP A 135 -11.69 -12.41 12.43
CA ASP A 135 -10.42 -13.02 12.08
C ASP A 135 -9.24 -12.28 12.74
N ALA A 136 -8.30 -13.04 13.30
CA ALA A 136 -7.20 -12.49 14.08
C ALA A 136 -6.27 -11.59 13.23
N ASP A 137 -5.99 -11.99 11.98
CA ASP A 137 -5.16 -11.21 11.06
C ASP A 137 -5.90 -9.94 10.62
N MET A 138 -7.24 -10.01 10.46
CA MET A 138 -8.07 -8.86 10.13
C MET A 138 -8.11 -7.83 11.27
N ARG A 139 -8.21 -8.27 12.53
CA ARG A 139 -8.13 -7.38 13.71
C ARG A 139 -6.80 -6.63 13.76
N MET A 140 -5.70 -7.32 13.48
CA MET A 140 -4.38 -6.70 13.40
C MET A 140 -4.33 -5.66 12.27
N ARG A 141 -4.80 -6.02 11.07
CA ARG A 141 -4.88 -5.11 9.93
C ARG A 141 -5.68 -3.83 10.26
N VAL A 142 -6.77 -3.92 10.98
CA VAL A 142 -7.61 -2.76 11.35
C VAL A 142 -6.87 -1.78 12.26
N ARG A 143 -5.99 -2.27 13.12
CA ARG A 143 -5.22 -1.44 14.07
C ARG A 143 -4.02 -0.71 13.45
N LEU A 144 -3.55 -1.16 12.27
CA LEU A 144 -2.33 -0.65 11.64
C LEU A 144 -2.47 0.59 10.71
N PRO A 145 -3.64 0.94 10.11
CA PRO A 145 -3.71 1.95 9.07
C PRO A 145 -3.09 3.31 9.39
N PRO A 146 -3.23 3.87 10.59
CA PRO A 146 -2.64 5.17 10.90
C PRO A 146 -1.12 5.19 10.76
N LEU A 147 -0.47 4.12 11.22
CA LEU A 147 1.00 3.96 11.18
C LEU A 147 1.52 3.73 9.76
N ILE A 148 0.80 2.95 8.94
CA ILE A 148 1.22 2.61 7.56
C ILE A 148 1.26 3.85 6.65
N HIS A 149 0.37 4.82 6.88
CA HIS A 149 0.25 5.96 5.97
C HIS A 149 1.01 7.18 6.46
N PHE A 150 1.24 7.28 7.77
CA PHE A 150 1.86 8.45 8.37
C PHE A 150 3.34 8.59 7.97
N GLY A 151 4.13 7.52 8.08
CA GLY A 151 5.57 7.55 7.80
C GLY A 151 5.91 8.10 6.39
N PRO A 152 5.43 7.45 5.29
CA PRO A 152 5.75 7.89 3.93
C PRO A 152 5.24 9.29 3.58
N ILE A 153 4.07 9.69 4.11
CA ILE A 153 3.49 11.02 3.82
C ILE A 153 4.22 12.11 4.60
N ALA A 154 4.59 11.82 5.85
CA ALA A 154 5.24 12.78 6.73
C ALA A 154 6.74 12.93 6.46
N PHE A 155 7.40 11.95 5.81
CA PHE A 155 8.85 11.90 5.66
C PHE A 155 9.43 13.20 5.10
N VAL A 156 9.03 13.60 3.91
CA VAL A 156 9.58 14.81 3.26
C VAL A 156 9.31 16.10 4.05
N PRO A 157 8.06 16.39 4.50
CA PRO A 157 7.80 17.56 5.33
C PRO A 157 8.61 17.57 6.64
N MET A 158 8.78 16.42 7.29
CA MET A 158 9.50 16.34 8.55
C MET A 158 11.00 16.56 8.38
N VAL A 159 11.63 16.01 7.32
CA VAL A 159 13.04 16.29 7.01
C VAL A 159 13.28 17.79 6.83
N ILE A 160 12.37 18.47 6.14
CA ILE A 160 12.44 19.93 5.97
C ILE A 160 12.31 20.64 7.33
N ILE A 161 11.35 20.22 8.17
CA ILE A 161 11.17 20.81 9.50
C ILE A 161 12.41 20.60 10.36
N TRP A 162 13.01 19.39 10.35
CA TRP A 162 14.23 19.12 11.11
C TRP A 162 15.41 19.97 10.65
N ALA A 163 15.57 20.14 9.33
CA ALA A 163 16.62 21.01 8.79
C ALA A 163 16.44 22.48 9.20
N LEU A 164 15.20 22.97 9.18
CA LEU A 164 14.91 24.33 9.61
C LEU A 164 15.12 24.52 11.12
N LEU A 165 14.73 23.54 11.93
CA LEU A 165 14.98 23.58 13.40
C LEU A 165 16.46 23.55 13.72
N ASP A 166 17.25 22.74 13.01
CA ASP A 166 18.69 22.66 13.20
C ASP A 166 19.37 23.99 12.84
N LEU A 167 18.95 24.62 11.73
CA LEU A 167 19.50 25.88 11.26
C LEU A 167 19.13 27.07 12.17
N PHE A 168 17.86 27.16 12.59
CA PHE A 168 17.35 28.39 13.26
C PHE A 168 17.28 28.24 14.78
N VAL A 169 17.00 27.07 15.33
CA VAL A 169 16.78 26.83 16.76
C VAL A 169 18.02 26.25 17.42
N PHE A 170 18.50 25.12 16.93
CA PHE A 170 19.64 24.45 17.53
C PHE A 170 20.97 25.08 17.12
N LYS A 171 21.01 25.77 15.97
CA LYS A 171 22.20 26.42 15.42
C LYS A 171 23.42 25.48 15.40
N SER A 172 23.15 24.22 15.11
CA SER A 172 24.17 23.17 15.10
C SER A 172 25.04 23.32 13.85
N SER A 173 26.27 23.74 14.02
CA SER A 173 27.23 23.86 12.90
C SER A 173 27.60 22.52 12.25
N SER A 174 27.29 21.40 12.95
CA SER A 174 27.62 20.04 12.49
C SER A 174 26.43 19.28 11.85
N GLY A 175 25.21 19.83 11.87
CA GLY A 175 24.02 19.15 11.36
C GLY A 175 23.68 17.84 12.06
N ILE A 176 24.28 17.56 13.23
CA ILE A 176 24.10 16.29 13.96
C ILE A 176 22.64 16.06 14.33
N CYS A 177 21.93 17.10 14.75
CA CYS A 177 20.52 17.01 15.12
C CYS A 177 19.67 16.59 13.92
N THR A 178 19.89 17.20 12.75
CA THR A 178 19.19 16.82 11.51
C THR A 178 19.46 15.37 11.15
N ILE A 179 20.71 14.90 11.26
CA ILE A 179 21.08 13.51 10.96
C ILE A 179 20.38 12.54 11.88
N LEU A 180 20.41 12.79 13.20
CA LEU A 180 19.78 11.92 14.19
C LEU A 180 18.26 11.84 13.98
N LEU A 181 17.59 12.99 13.82
CA LEU A 181 16.15 13.05 13.63
C LEU A 181 15.72 12.42 12.32
N THR A 182 16.46 12.66 11.23
CA THR A 182 16.21 12.02 9.93
C THR A 182 16.42 10.50 10.01
N SER A 183 17.37 10.02 10.79
CA SER A 183 17.60 8.58 10.99
C SER A 183 16.43 7.92 11.72
N ILE A 184 15.89 8.57 12.75
CA ILE A 184 14.71 8.10 13.47
C ILE A 184 13.50 8.07 12.50
N GLU A 185 13.32 9.13 11.73
CA GLU A 185 12.23 9.22 10.77
C GLU A 185 12.34 8.19 9.66
N LEU A 186 13.56 7.86 9.22
CA LEU A 186 13.81 6.78 8.29
C LEU A 186 13.33 5.43 8.83
N ALA A 187 13.52 5.17 10.14
CA ALA A 187 12.97 3.98 10.78
C ALA A 187 11.43 3.96 10.70
N PHE A 188 10.77 5.09 10.94
CA PHE A 188 9.32 5.22 10.75
C PHE A 188 8.88 5.08 9.30
N TYR A 189 9.70 5.54 8.35
CA TYR A 189 9.44 5.35 6.92
C TYR A 189 9.52 3.88 6.51
N LEU A 190 10.41 3.10 7.11
CA LEU A 190 10.56 1.67 6.84
C LEU A 190 9.48 0.81 7.50
N LEU A 191 8.86 1.30 8.57
CA LEU A 191 7.83 0.58 9.33
C LEU A 191 6.66 0.09 8.44
N PRO A 192 6.12 0.86 7.49
CA PRO A 192 5.09 0.40 6.56
C PRO A 192 5.48 -0.83 5.74
N PHE A 193 6.74 -0.97 5.35
CA PHE A 193 7.20 -2.14 4.60
C PHE A 193 7.14 -3.40 5.45
N ILE A 194 7.54 -3.30 6.74
CA ILE A 194 7.42 -4.40 7.71
C ILE A 194 5.94 -4.72 7.94
N MET A 195 5.11 -3.70 8.13
CA MET A 195 3.67 -3.86 8.35
C MET A 195 2.94 -4.43 7.13
N SER A 196 3.40 -4.13 5.91
CA SER A 196 2.86 -4.70 4.68
C SER A 196 2.93 -6.23 4.68
N ILE A 197 3.98 -6.82 5.25
CA ILE A 197 4.13 -8.28 5.38
C ILE A 197 3.01 -8.86 6.25
N LEU A 198 2.63 -8.17 7.31
CA LEU A 198 1.54 -8.58 8.21
C LEU A 198 0.16 -8.47 7.53
N VAL A 199 -0.03 -7.41 6.74
CA VAL A 199 -1.26 -7.18 5.96
C VAL A 199 -1.40 -8.21 4.83
N LEU A 200 -0.29 -8.69 4.26
CA LEU A 200 -0.27 -9.72 3.20
C LEU A 200 -1.04 -10.98 3.57
N LYS A 201 -0.95 -11.44 4.83
CA LYS A 201 -1.70 -12.63 5.30
C LYS A 201 -3.20 -12.40 5.17
N THR A 202 -3.69 -11.25 5.60
CA THR A 202 -5.11 -10.90 5.51
C THR A 202 -5.56 -10.74 4.06
N GLU A 203 -4.76 -10.11 3.21
CA GLU A 203 -5.08 -9.97 1.78
C GLU A 203 -5.14 -11.35 1.08
N LYS A 204 -4.20 -12.26 1.39
CA LYS A 204 -4.24 -13.64 0.86
C LYS A 204 -5.47 -14.42 1.32
N LYS A 205 -5.85 -14.29 2.60
CA LYS A 205 -7.10 -14.89 3.12
C LYS A 205 -8.34 -14.32 2.40
N ALA A 206 -8.40 -13.00 2.25
CA ALA A 206 -9.49 -12.34 1.54
C ALA A 206 -9.56 -12.76 0.06
N GLN A 207 -8.43 -12.95 -0.60
CA GLN A 207 -8.40 -13.45 -1.98
C GLN A 207 -8.90 -14.88 -2.09
N LYS A 208 -8.49 -15.76 -1.16
CA LYS A 208 -8.98 -17.14 -1.10
C LYS A 208 -10.50 -17.17 -0.87
N MET A 209 -10.98 -16.40 0.10
CA MET A 209 -12.41 -16.29 0.38
C MET A 209 -13.18 -15.69 -0.80
N ALA A 210 -12.65 -14.65 -1.45
CA ALA A 210 -13.26 -14.08 -2.64
C ALA A 210 -13.37 -15.09 -3.78
N TYR A 211 -12.34 -15.92 -3.97
CA TYR A 211 -12.33 -17.01 -4.95
C TYR A 211 -13.46 -18.01 -4.68
N GLU A 212 -13.59 -18.46 -3.44
CA GLU A 212 -14.66 -19.40 -3.03
C GLU A 212 -16.05 -18.78 -3.21
N ILE A 213 -16.24 -17.52 -2.79
CA ILE A 213 -17.51 -16.82 -2.93
C ILE A 213 -17.88 -16.66 -4.41
N MET A 214 -16.94 -16.22 -5.27
CA MET A 214 -17.22 -16.04 -6.70
C MET A 214 -17.61 -17.35 -7.37
N LYS A 215 -16.99 -18.47 -6.97
CA LYS A 215 -17.30 -19.82 -7.47
C LYS A 215 -18.66 -20.29 -6.97
N ALA A 216 -18.92 -20.18 -5.67
CA ALA A 216 -20.18 -20.63 -5.06
C ALA A 216 -21.39 -19.85 -5.59
N GLU A 217 -21.20 -18.55 -5.89
CA GLU A 217 -22.27 -17.66 -6.39
C GLU A 217 -22.43 -17.72 -7.92
N GLY A 218 -21.63 -18.52 -8.62
CA GLY A 218 -21.67 -18.60 -10.08
C GLY A 218 -21.39 -17.28 -10.79
N LEU A 219 -20.60 -16.41 -10.16
CA LEU A 219 -20.29 -15.07 -10.71
C LEU A 219 -19.19 -15.10 -11.78
N VAL A 220 -18.53 -16.23 -11.96
CA VAL A 220 -17.36 -16.37 -12.83
C VAL A 220 -17.38 -17.68 -13.62
N THR A 221 -16.88 -17.63 -14.84
CA THR A 221 -16.47 -18.83 -15.57
C THR A 221 -15.12 -19.34 -15.08
N ALA A 222 -14.75 -20.57 -15.45
CA ALA A 222 -13.44 -21.15 -15.10
C ALA A 222 -12.26 -20.30 -15.66
N GLU A 223 -12.42 -19.74 -16.85
CA GLU A 223 -11.41 -18.88 -17.48
C GLU A 223 -11.25 -17.55 -16.72
N GLU A 224 -12.37 -16.92 -16.35
CA GLU A 224 -12.38 -15.68 -15.55
C GLU A 224 -11.78 -15.89 -14.16
N LEU A 225 -12.03 -17.05 -13.57
CA LEU A 225 -11.50 -17.42 -12.27
C LEU A 225 -9.97 -17.47 -12.28
N GLU A 226 -9.38 -18.04 -13.35
CA GLU A 226 -7.92 -18.03 -13.52
C GLU A 226 -7.36 -16.62 -13.77
N MET A 227 -8.10 -15.75 -14.47
CA MET A 227 -7.71 -14.36 -14.62
C MET A 227 -7.77 -13.58 -13.30
N CYS A 228 -8.81 -13.79 -12.50
CA CYS A 228 -8.91 -13.23 -11.15
C CYS A 228 -7.76 -13.69 -10.27
N LYS A 229 -7.37 -14.97 -10.34
CA LYS A 229 -6.24 -15.53 -9.60
C LYS A 229 -4.90 -14.91 -10.01
N LYS A 230 -4.67 -14.69 -11.32
CA LYS A 230 -3.49 -13.95 -11.80
C LYS A 230 -3.48 -12.51 -11.28
N LEU A 231 -4.61 -11.82 -11.32
CA LEU A 231 -4.74 -10.46 -10.81
C LEU A 231 -4.48 -10.39 -9.30
N PHE A 232 -4.98 -11.34 -8.53
CA PHE A 232 -4.73 -11.45 -7.09
C PHE A 232 -3.25 -11.67 -6.78
N ARG A 233 -2.57 -12.56 -7.51
CA ARG A 233 -1.11 -12.75 -7.35
C ARG A 233 -0.34 -11.46 -7.59
N LEU A 234 -0.68 -10.70 -8.65
CA LEU A 234 -0.04 -9.43 -8.94
C LEU A 234 -0.28 -8.38 -7.85
N THR A 235 -1.48 -8.34 -7.28
CA THR A 235 -1.80 -7.38 -6.20
C THR A 235 -1.10 -7.71 -4.89
N THR A 236 -0.87 -8.99 -4.58
CA THR A 236 -0.13 -9.42 -3.38
C THR A 236 1.39 -9.39 -3.55
N SER A 237 1.89 -9.43 -4.76
CA SER A 237 3.32 -9.28 -5.06
C SER A 237 3.79 -7.82 -4.95
N ASN A 238 2.84 -6.89 -4.90
CA ASN A 238 3.10 -5.44 -4.87
C ASN A 238 2.86 -4.83 -3.47
N THR A 239 2.54 -5.65 -2.49
CA THR A 239 2.40 -5.26 -1.07
C THR A 239 3.59 -5.73 -0.28
#